data_fe03b65d72212644052649acd9c8b602
#
_entry.id   fe03b65d72212644052649acd9c8b602
#
_cell.length_a   1.000
_cell.length_b   1.000
_cell.length_c   1.000
_cell.angle_alpha   90.00
_cell.angle_beta   90.00
_cell.angle_gamma   90.00
#
_symmetry.space_group_name_H-M   'P 1'
#
loop_
_entity.id
_entity.type
_entity.pdbx_description
1 polymer ?
#
loop_
_entity_poly.entity_id
_entity_poly.type
_entity_poly.pdbx_seq_one_letter_code
_entity_poly.pdbx_strand_id
1 'polypeptide(L)'
;MRIDRNLPGLLTWMIMAMIAVAAVALWVVRTYELEHPDLLWLLAALPLAAVWMVWRRNKRHPRVSLSTMPSLTRGPVDLLSHLRHLPFAAALAGLGFMIVALARPQSQDHWQDETRDGIDIVIAMDFSASMLAQDLKPDRLQAAKKMGMQFIDARPNDRIGLVVYEGEAFTQCPLTTDHQVLKDLFAQARTGLIEGGTAVGMGLATAVNRLRDSEAKSKVVILLTDGVSNKGTVQPLDAARIAQQYGVRVYTIGVGTRGKALTPVSMINGQYHYEYMPVDLDEESMQGIADATGGKYFRATDERKLREVYSEIDRMEKTRVKVTEHSRRKEEYQPVLFWACMLLLFSFALDHTILRTMP
;
A
#
# COMPACT_ATOMS: atom_id res chain seq x y z
N MET A 1 -4.12 42.84 -53.89
CA MET A 1 -4.43 41.86 -52.85
C MET A 1 -5.29 42.52 -51.81
N ARG A 2 -6.65 42.49 -51.93
CA ARG A 2 -7.54 43.10 -50.88
C ARG A 2 -7.69 42.10 -49.76
N ILE A 3 -7.13 42.41 -48.63
CA ILE A 3 -7.24 41.62 -47.39
C ILE A 3 -8.71 41.64 -46.97
N ASP A 4 -9.34 40.48 -46.87
CA ASP A 4 -10.71 40.34 -46.39
C ASP A 4 -10.88 41.06 -45.05
N ARG A 5 -11.85 41.98 -44.96
CA ARG A 5 -12.12 42.84 -43.82
C ARG A 5 -12.44 42.05 -42.53
N ASN A 6 -12.76 40.75 -42.63
CA ASN A 6 -13.06 39.83 -41.53
C ASN A 6 -11.85 39.00 -41.07
N LEU A 7 -10.68 39.13 -41.76
CA LEU A 7 -9.46 38.40 -41.39
C LEU A 7 -9.00 38.66 -39.94
N PRO A 8 -9.01 39.91 -39.44
CA PRO A 8 -8.60 40.18 -38.05
C PRO A 8 -9.50 39.48 -37.00
N GLY A 9 -10.84 39.41 -37.23
CA GLY A 9 -11.77 38.71 -36.35
C GLY A 9 -11.54 37.21 -36.32
N LEU A 10 -11.24 36.58 -37.44
CA LEU A 10 -10.89 35.17 -37.50
C LEU A 10 -9.59 34.87 -36.76
N LEU A 11 -8.56 35.71 -36.94
CA LEU A 11 -7.26 35.57 -36.29
C LEU A 11 -7.38 35.70 -34.77
N THR A 12 -8.18 36.63 -34.25
CA THR A 12 -8.40 36.81 -32.82
C THR A 12 -9.04 35.57 -32.21
N TRP A 13 -10.07 35.00 -32.77
CA TRP A 13 -10.71 33.77 -32.28
C TRP A 13 -9.79 32.55 -32.35
N MET A 14 -8.98 32.43 -33.38
CA MET A 14 -7.95 31.37 -33.48
C MET A 14 -6.90 31.48 -32.40
N ILE A 15 -6.39 32.68 -32.19
CA ILE A 15 -5.38 32.92 -31.12
C ILE A 15 -5.98 32.60 -29.75
N MET A 16 -7.21 33.03 -29.47
CA MET A 16 -7.90 32.68 -28.22
C MET A 16 -8.07 31.17 -28.04
N ALA A 17 -8.47 30.45 -29.08
CA ALA A 17 -8.60 28.98 -29.03
C ALA A 17 -7.25 28.31 -28.75
N MET A 18 -6.18 28.76 -29.41
CA MET A 18 -4.83 28.24 -29.18
C MET A 18 -4.31 28.51 -27.78
N ILE A 19 -4.57 29.72 -27.24
CA ILE A 19 -4.20 30.08 -25.87
C ILE A 19 -4.96 29.18 -24.88
N ALA A 20 -6.26 28.96 -25.10
CA ALA A 20 -7.06 28.08 -24.25
C ALA A 20 -6.51 26.62 -24.26
N VAL A 21 -6.19 26.08 -25.45
CA VAL A 21 -5.59 24.75 -25.56
C VAL A 21 -4.22 24.68 -24.87
N ALA A 22 -3.38 25.69 -25.08
CA ALA A 22 -2.06 25.74 -24.43
C ALA A 22 -2.16 25.85 -22.90
N ALA A 23 -3.12 26.62 -22.40
CA ALA A 23 -3.36 26.77 -20.96
C ALA A 23 -3.82 25.42 -20.33
N VAL A 24 -4.75 24.72 -20.99
CA VAL A 24 -5.20 23.40 -20.52
C VAL A 24 -4.08 22.36 -20.62
N ALA A 25 -3.33 22.33 -21.71
CA ALA A 25 -2.20 21.43 -21.84
C ALA A 25 -1.13 21.66 -20.77
N LEU A 26 -0.78 22.93 -20.48
CA LEU A 26 0.16 23.30 -19.43
C LEU A 26 -0.37 22.93 -18.03
N TRP A 27 -1.65 23.14 -17.78
CA TRP A 27 -2.27 22.74 -16.53
C TRP A 27 -2.23 21.24 -16.34
N VAL A 28 -2.60 20.46 -17.38
CA VAL A 28 -2.55 18.99 -17.35
C VAL A 28 -1.13 18.48 -17.13
N VAL A 29 -0.13 18.99 -17.86
CA VAL A 29 1.28 18.58 -17.73
C VAL A 29 1.85 18.89 -16.32
N ARG A 30 1.36 19.98 -15.67
CA ARG A 30 1.81 20.34 -14.32
C ARG A 30 1.12 19.53 -13.22
N THR A 31 -0.09 19.05 -13.46
CA THR A 31 -0.94 18.44 -12.42
C THR A 31 -0.93 16.92 -12.50
N TYR A 32 -0.72 16.35 -13.68
CA TYR A 32 -0.84 14.92 -13.95
C TYR A 32 0.42 14.36 -14.62
N GLU A 33 0.71 13.09 -14.36
CA GLU A 33 1.68 12.34 -15.18
C GLU A 33 1.01 11.88 -16.47
N LEU A 34 1.71 11.98 -17.58
CA LEU A 34 1.19 11.57 -18.89
C LEU A 34 1.72 10.19 -19.26
N GLU A 35 0.84 9.29 -19.67
CA GLU A 35 1.25 7.96 -20.17
C GLU A 35 1.97 8.07 -21.51
N HIS A 36 1.47 8.98 -22.40
CA HIS A 36 1.99 9.20 -23.73
C HIS A 36 2.30 10.69 -23.98
N PRO A 37 3.38 11.24 -23.40
CA PRO A 37 3.75 12.66 -23.58
C PRO A 37 4.06 13.02 -25.04
N ASP A 38 4.52 12.04 -25.82
CA ASP A 38 4.85 12.22 -27.24
C ASP A 38 3.65 12.67 -28.09
N LEU A 39 2.44 12.31 -27.70
CA LEU A 39 1.23 12.72 -28.42
C LEU A 39 0.96 14.23 -28.33
N LEU A 40 1.53 14.93 -27.36
CA LEU A 40 1.44 16.39 -27.26
C LEU A 40 2.10 17.10 -28.46
N TRP A 41 3.06 16.46 -29.15
CA TRP A 41 3.63 17.02 -30.39
C TRP A 41 2.58 17.23 -31.48
N LEU A 42 1.45 16.51 -31.44
CA LEU A 42 0.33 16.72 -32.36
C LEU A 42 -0.31 18.11 -32.19
N LEU A 43 -0.13 18.78 -31.05
CA LEU A 43 -0.57 20.15 -30.85
C LEU A 43 0.13 21.12 -31.82
N ALA A 44 1.36 20.81 -32.25
CA ALA A 44 2.08 21.59 -33.28
C ALA A 44 1.43 21.53 -34.66
N ALA A 45 0.60 20.52 -34.91
CA ALA A 45 -0.16 20.42 -36.18
C ALA A 45 -1.41 21.34 -36.19
N LEU A 46 -1.91 21.79 -35.05
CA LEU A 46 -3.09 22.67 -34.95
C LEU A 46 -2.91 24.01 -35.68
N PRO A 47 -1.81 24.77 -35.49
CA PRO A 47 -1.59 26.01 -36.26
C PRO A 47 -1.49 25.75 -37.78
N LEU A 48 -0.90 24.63 -38.19
CA LEU A 48 -0.82 24.26 -39.61
C LEU A 48 -2.21 23.94 -40.17
N ALA A 49 -3.02 23.19 -39.45
CA ALA A 49 -4.41 22.88 -39.80
C ALA A 49 -5.27 24.16 -39.86
N ALA A 50 -5.06 25.08 -38.91
CA ALA A 50 -5.74 26.37 -38.90
C ALA A 50 -5.39 27.23 -40.13
N VAL A 51 -4.12 27.36 -40.50
CA VAL A 51 -3.66 28.08 -41.67
C VAL A 51 -4.21 27.43 -42.96
N TRP A 52 -4.14 26.09 -43.06
CA TRP A 52 -4.68 25.34 -44.20
C TRP A 52 -6.19 25.55 -44.36
N MET A 53 -6.96 25.56 -43.27
CA MET A 53 -8.41 25.75 -43.33
C MET A 53 -8.78 27.18 -43.71
N VAL A 54 -8.04 28.21 -43.24
CA VAL A 54 -8.20 29.60 -43.66
C VAL A 54 -7.92 29.73 -45.14
N TRP A 55 -6.84 29.11 -45.65
CA TRP A 55 -6.47 29.13 -47.06
C TRP A 55 -7.54 28.45 -47.93
N ARG A 56 -8.08 27.27 -47.52
CA ARG A 56 -9.12 26.54 -48.21
C ARG A 56 -10.43 27.33 -48.25
N ARG A 57 -10.81 28.00 -47.14
CA ARG A 57 -12.02 28.85 -47.07
C ARG A 57 -11.91 30.05 -47.99
N ASN A 58 -10.77 30.68 -48.06
CA ASN A 58 -10.51 31.83 -48.92
C ASN A 58 -10.61 31.48 -50.43
N LYS A 59 -10.33 30.23 -50.83
CA LYS A 59 -10.47 29.73 -52.20
C LYS A 59 -11.90 29.36 -52.58
N ARG A 60 -12.78 29.10 -51.65
CA ARG A 60 -14.15 28.59 -51.90
C ARG A 60 -15.23 29.67 -51.93
N HIS A 61 -14.92 30.92 -51.57
CA HIS A 61 -15.91 31.99 -51.67
C HIS A 61 -16.00 32.49 -53.09
N PRO A 62 -17.17 32.34 -53.80
CA PRO A 62 -17.40 32.98 -55.08
C PRO A 62 -17.36 34.50 -54.89
N ARG A 63 -16.55 35.18 -55.69
CA ARG A 63 -16.43 36.63 -55.66
C ARG A 63 -17.43 37.21 -56.64
N VAL A 64 -18.47 37.86 -56.14
CA VAL A 64 -19.34 38.67 -56.97
C VAL A 64 -18.76 40.10 -57.04
N SER A 65 -18.26 40.51 -58.19
CA SER A 65 -17.79 41.87 -58.41
C SER A 65 -18.97 42.75 -58.81
N LEU A 66 -19.52 43.50 -57.85
CA LEU A 66 -20.52 44.52 -58.12
C LEU A 66 -19.84 45.85 -58.42
N SER A 67 -20.16 46.41 -59.55
CA SER A 67 -19.41 47.51 -60.17
C SER A 67 -19.61 48.88 -59.50
N THR A 68 -20.62 49.11 -58.67
CA THR A 68 -20.84 50.46 -58.12
C THR A 68 -21.77 50.46 -56.89
N MET A 69 -21.22 50.34 -55.68
CA MET A 69 -21.92 50.79 -54.47
C MET A 69 -20.95 51.11 -53.34
N PRO A 70 -20.40 52.35 -53.25
CA PRO A 70 -19.50 52.74 -52.18
C PRO A 70 -20.19 52.84 -50.81
N SER A 71 -21.53 52.99 -50.77
CA SER A 71 -22.33 53.13 -49.55
C SER A 71 -22.52 51.83 -48.75
N LEU A 72 -22.46 50.65 -49.39
CA LEU A 72 -22.57 49.35 -48.72
C LEU A 72 -21.30 48.88 -48.01
N THR A 73 -20.16 49.53 -48.25
CA THR A 73 -18.89 49.17 -47.67
C THR A 73 -18.58 49.84 -46.32
N ARG A 74 -19.44 50.75 -45.83
CA ARG A 74 -19.24 51.58 -44.64
C ARG A 74 -20.15 51.22 -43.45
N GLY A 75 -20.85 50.09 -43.43
CA GLY A 75 -21.65 49.64 -42.32
C GLY A 75 -20.77 49.33 -41.08
N PRO A 76 -21.28 49.56 -39.84
CA PRO A 76 -20.58 49.13 -38.62
C PRO A 76 -20.32 47.63 -38.67
N VAL A 77 -19.22 47.21 -38.10
CA VAL A 77 -18.89 45.77 -38.00
C VAL A 77 -19.90 45.15 -37.03
N ASP A 78 -20.85 44.41 -37.61
CA ASP A 78 -21.94 43.81 -36.83
C ASP A 78 -21.38 42.68 -35.92
N LEU A 79 -21.89 42.59 -34.69
CA LEU A 79 -21.52 41.57 -33.71
C LEU A 79 -21.65 40.17 -34.33
N LEU A 80 -22.68 39.94 -35.14
CA LEU A 80 -22.89 38.69 -35.88
C LEU A 80 -21.71 38.32 -36.81
N SER A 81 -21.02 39.31 -37.37
CA SER A 81 -19.85 39.06 -38.24
C SER A 81 -18.67 38.53 -37.47
N HIS A 82 -18.52 38.90 -36.22
CA HIS A 82 -17.48 38.32 -35.30
C HIS A 82 -17.88 36.93 -34.83
N LEU A 83 -19.14 36.68 -34.47
CA LEU A 83 -19.63 35.37 -34.02
C LEU A 83 -19.58 34.31 -35.08
N ARG A 84 -19.54 34.67 -36.36
CA ARG A 84 -19.39 33.73 -37.50
C ARG A 84 -18.13 32.88 -37.45
N HIS A 85 -17.12 33.30 -36.70
CA HIS A 85 -15.84 32.56 -36.56
C HIS A 85 -15.80 31.67 -35.33
N LEU A 86 -16.80 31.78 -34.43
CA LEU A 86 -16.90 31.01 -33.20
C LEU A 86 -16.93 29.48 -33.41
N PRO A 87 -17.72 28.93 -34.37
CA PRO A 87 -17.72 27.48 -34.60
C PRO A 87 -16.36 26.95 -34.93
N PHE A 88 -15.62 27.68 -35.77
CA PHE A 88 -14.28 27.29 -36.16
C PHE A 88 -13.29 27.29 -34.98
N ALA A 89 -13.34 28.31 -34.14
CA ALA A 89 -12.52 28.38 -32.94
C ALA A 89 -12.86 27.25 -31.94
N ALA A 90 -14.17 26.96 -31.79
CA ALA A 90 -14.63 25.85 -30.95
C ALA A 90 -14.16 24.49 -31.47
N ALA A 91 -14.20 24.26 -32.79
CA ALA A 91 -13.68 23.04 -33.39
C ALA A 91 -12.17 22.88 -33.16
N LEU A 92 -11.40 23.95 -33.32
CA LEU A 92 -9.96 23.96 -33.10
C LEU A 92 -9.60 23.67 -31.65
N ALA A 93 -10.32 24.30 -30.71
CA ALA A 93 -10.15 24.05 -29.28
C ALA A 93 -10.54 22.61 -28.90
N GLY A 94 -11.67 22.10 -29.44
CA GLY A 94 -12.11 20.73 -29.22
C GLY A 94 -11.10 19.69 -29.71
N LEU A 95 -10.51 19.90 -30.89
CA LEU A 95 -9.43 19.08 -31.41
C LEU A 95 -8.18 19.12 -30.49
N GLY A 96 -7.82 20.29 -29.99
CA GLY A 96 -6.72 20.45 -29.05
C GLY A 96 -6.95 19.70 -27.75
N PHE A 97 -8.14 19.80 -27.17
CA PHE A 97 -8.51 19.07 -25.95
C PHE A 97 -8.54 17.55 -26.18
N MET A 98 -8.94 17.11 -27.37
CA MET A 98 -8.89 15.70 -27.73
C MET A 98 -7.45 15.17 -27.77
N ILE A 99 -6.51 15.95 -28.31
CA ILE A 99 -5.08 15.59 -28.31
C ILE A 99 -4.55 15.48 -26.86
N VAL A 100 -4.93 16.43 -25.99
CA VAL A 100 -4.53 16.39 -24.57
C VAL A 100 -5.14 15.17 -23.86
N ALA A 101 -6.40 14.83 -24.15
CA ALA A 101 -7.03 13.62 -23.60
C ALA A 101 -6.36 12.33 -24.09
N LEU A 102 -5.91 12.27 -25.35
CA LEU A 102 -5.16 11.14 -25.91
C LEU A 102 -3.80 10.93 -25.25
N ALA A 103 -3.19 11.97 -24.67
CA ALA A 103 -1.96 11.85 -23.90
C ALA A 103 -2.17 11.09 -22.56
N ARG A 104 -3.43 10.71 -22.20
CA ARG A 104 -3.83 9.95 -21.04
C ARG A 104 -3.22 10.49 -19.74
N PRO A 105 -3.69 11.66 -19.26
CA PRO A 105 -3.29 12.17 -17.97
C PRO A 105 -3.71 11.20 -16.87
N GLN A 106 -2.76 10.82 -16.01
CA GLN A 106 -2.93 9.92 -14.88
C GLN A 106 -2.66 10.67 -13.60
N SER A 107 -3.55 10.57 -12.62
CA SER A 107 -3.24 10.97 -11.26
C SER A 107 -2.56 9.80 -10.58
N GLN A 108 -1.39 10.06 -10.00
CA GLN A 108 -0.91 9.23 -8.91
C GLN A 108 -1.70 9.69 -7.68
N ASP A 109 -2.91 9.18 -7.52
CA ASP A 109 -3.51 9.21 -6.21
C ASP A 109 -2.61 8.36 -5.32
N HIS A 110 -1.76 9.04 -4.57
CA HIS A 110 -1.28 8.56 -3.30
C HIS A 110 -2.49 8.56 -2.35
N TRP A 111 -3.56 7.85 -2.70
CA TRP A 111 -4.30 7.17 -1.70
C TRP A 111 -3.28 6.15 -1.16
N GLN A 112 -2.52 6.58 -0.17
CA GLN A 112 -2.28 5.70 0.92
C GLN A 112 -3.70 5.30 1.39
N ASP A 113 -4.33 4.32 0.72
CA ASP A 113 -4.98 3.31 1.47
C ASP A 113 -3.86 2.83 2.38
N GLU A 114 -3.79 3.44 3.55
CA GLU A 114 -3.21 2.82 4.72
C GLU A 114 -4.09 1.62 5.12
N THR A 115 -4.46 0.77 4.19
CA THR A 115 -4.44 -0.64 4.42
C THR A 115 -2.95 -0.91 4.59
N ARG A 116 -2.43 -0.47 5.72
CA ARG A 116 -1.23 -1.05 6.28
C ARG A 116 -1.62 -2.50 6.42
N ASP A 117 -1.28 -3.28 5.38
CA ASP A 117 -1.40 -4.72 5.44
C ASP A 117 -0.52 -5.14 6.61
N GLY A 118 -1.09 -5.07 7.81
CA GLY A 118 -0.45 -5.54 9.02
C GLY A 118 -0.14 -7.01 8.83
N ILE A 119 0.91 -7.49 9.44
CA ILE A 119 1.18 -8.92 9.51
C ILE A 119 0.43 -9.52 10.70
N ASP A 120 0.08 -10.78 10.59
CA ASP A 120 -0.51 -11.53 11.69
C ASP A 120 0.58 -12.27 12.44
N ILE A 121 0.71 -11.98 13.72
CA ILE A 121 1.74 -12.54 14.59
C ILE A 121 1.08 -13.27 15.75
N VAL A 122 1.52 -14.50 16.02
CA VAL A 122 1.17 -15.17 17.28
C VAL A 122 2.45 -15.38 18.09
N ILE A 123 2.47 -14.85 19.29
CA ILE A 123 3.53 -15.12 20.28
C ILE A 123 3.12 -16.40 21.03
N ALA A 124 3.89 -17.46 20.83
CA ALA A 124 3.77 -18.71 21.59
C ALA A 124 4.85 -18.74 22.65
N MET A 125 4.45 -18.59 23.91
CA MET A 125 5.37 -18.43 25.02
C MET A 125 5.26 -19.58 26.00
N ASP A 126 6.42 -20.09 26.41
CA ASP A 126 6.59 -21.09 27.44
C ASP A 126 6.35 -20.49 28.83
N PHE A 127 5.50 -21.14 29.62
CA PHE A 127 5.20 -20.77 31.01
C PHE A 127 5.56 -21.88 31.97
N SER A 128 6.35 -22.86 31.53
CA SER A 128 6.84 -23.94 32.39
C SER A 128 7.68 -23.41 33.56
N ALA A 129 7.82 -24.21 34.63
CA ALA A 129 8.52 -23.81 35.81
C ALA A 129 10.00 -23.44 35.59
N SER A 130 10.65 -24.01 34.53
CA SER A 130 12.02 -23.64 34.12
C SER A 130 12.15 -22.16 33.74
N MET A 131 11.10 -21.56 33.20
CA MET A 131 11.05 -20.12 32.87
C MET A 131 11.13 -19.19 34.11
N LEU A 132 10.99 -19.71 35.32
CA LEU A 132 11.26 -18.99 36.54
C LEU A 132 12.77 -18.99 36.93
N ALA A 133 13.63 -19.54 36.10
CA ALA A 133 15.07 -19.49 36.32
C ALA A 133 15.59 -18.04 36.32
N GLN A 134 16.57 -17.78 37.23
CA GLN A 134 17.05 -16.41 37.54
C GLN A 134 18.37 -16.07 36.82
N ASP A 135 18.63 -16.65 35.66
CA ASP A 135 19.78 -16.27 34.84
C ASP A 135 19.54 -15.02 34.00
N LEU A 136 18.27 -14.69 33.73
CA LEU A 136 17.82 -13.36 33.29
C LEU A 136 17.14 -12.64 34.45
N LYS A 137 17.16 -11.32 34.51
CA LYS A 137 16.60 -10.56 35.63
C LYS A 137 15.20 -10.04 35.34
N PRO A 138 14.22 -10.19 36.22
CA PRO A 138 14.31 -10.91 37.51
C PRO A 138 14.32 -12.44 37.35
N ASP A 139 13.65 -12.96 36.33
CA ASP A 139 13.63 -14.33 35.83
C ASP A 139 13.38 -14.33 34.31
N ARG A 140 13.54 -15.51 33.64
CA ARG A 140 13.35 -15.64 32.17
C ARG A 140 11.96 -15.21 31.72
N LEU A 141 10.92 -15.61 32.48
CA LEU A 141 9.54 -15.33 32.14
C LEU A 141 9.24 -13.82 32.17
N GLN A 142 9.67 -13.13 33.22
CA GLN A 142 9.45 -11.68 33.33
C GLN A 142 10.26 -10.90 32.29
N ALA A 143 11.49 -11.34 32.01
CA ALA A 143 12.31 -10.76 30.96
C ALA A 143 11.63 -10.94 29.57
N ALA A 144 11.12 -12.15 29.29
CA ALA A 144 10.41 -12.45 28.05
C ALA A 144 9.11 -11.65 27.91
N LYS A 145 8.31 -11.53 28.97
CA LYS A 145 7.09 -10.70 29.00
C LYS A 145 7.38 -9.24 28.71
N LYS A 146 8.38 -8.67 29.39
CA LYS A 146 8.78 -7.27 29.21
C LYS A 146 9.17 -6.99 27.77
N MET A 147 9.98 -7.86 27.16
CA MET A 147 10.41 -7.71 25.77
C MET A 147 9.25 -7.93 24.80
N GLY A 148 8.38 -8.93 25.05
CA GLY A 148 7.17 -9.16 24.26
C GLY A 148 6.25 -7.94 24.26
N MET A 149 6.03 -7.29 25.40
CA MET A 149 5.23 -6.05 25.49
C MET A 149 5.87 -4.90 24.69
N GLN A 150 7.19 -4.73 24.77
CA GLN A 150 7.89 -3.72 23.98
C GLN A 150 7.80 -4.01 22.46
N PHE A 151 7.82 -5.27 22.06
CA PHE A 151 7.62 -5.68 20.67
C PHE A 151 6.20 -5.35 20.17
N ILE A 152 5.18 -5.58 21.01
CA ILE A 152 3.78 -5.23 20.73
C ILE A 152 3.65 -3.71 20.53
N ASP A 153 4.23 -2.89 21.42
CA ASP A 153 4.20 -1.43 21.35
C ASP A 153 4.84 -0.87 20.05
N ALA A 154 5.83 -1.56 19.50
CA ALA A 154 6.51 -1.16 18.28
C ALA A 154 5.70 -1.46 17.00
N ARG A 155 4.52 -2.12 17.11
CA ARG A 155 3.74 -2.65 15.97
C ARG A 155 2.26 -2.26 16.00
N PRO A 156 1.94 -0.97 15.96
CA PRO A 156 0.57 -0.48 16.17
C PRO A 156 -0.46 -0.97 15.13
N ASN A 157 -0.02 -1.49 14.00
CA ASN A 157 -0.91 -1.87 12.89
C ASN A 157 -1.01 -3.39 12.67
N ASP A 158 -0.18 -4.18 13.37
CA ASP A 158 -0.19 -5.63 13.22
C ASP A 158 -1.27 -6.25 14.13
N ARG A 159 -1.87 -7.36 13.70
CA ARG A 159 -2.70 -8.17 14.60
C ARG A 159 -1.81 -9.14 15.35
N ILE A 160 -1.88 -9.09 16.65
CA ILE A 160 -1.01 -9.93 17.50
C ILE A 160 -1.89 -10.77 18.42
N GLY A 161 -1.58 -12.06 18.53
CA GLY A 161 -2.21 -13.01 19.44
C GLY A 161 -1.20 -13.59 20.42
N LEU A 162 -1.69 -14.18 21.50
CA LEU A 162 -0.88 -14.82 22.53
C LEU A 162 -1.37 -16.25 22.79
N VAL A 163 -0.46 -17.19 22.63
CA VAL A 163 -0.62 -18.58 23.04
C VAL A 163 0.35 -18.86 24.18
N VAL A 164 -0.18 -19.45 25.24
CA VAL A 164 0.59 -19.86 26.41
C VAL A 164 0.63 -21.37 26.43
N TYR A 165 1.77 -21.95 26.76
CA TYR A 165 1.89 -23.40 26.91
C TYR A 165 2.79 -23.79 28.08
N GLU A 166 2.45 -24.90 28.69
CA GLU A 166 3.19 -25.67 29.69
C GLU A 166 3.12 -27.14 29.27
N GLY A 167 2.54 -28.04 30.07
CA GLY A 167 2.21 -29.42 29.66
C GLY A 167 1.14 -29.52 28.57
N GLU A 168 0.30 -28.51 28.46
CA GLU A 168 -0.68 -28.30 27.39
C GLU A 168 -0.55 -26.87 26.85
N ALA A 169 -1.36 -26.52 25.81
CA ALA A 169 -1.34 -25.20 25.20
C ALA A 169 -2.76 -24.62 25.07
N PHE A 170 -2.91 -23.33 25.33
CA PHE A 170 -4.16 -22.61 25.12
C PHE A 170 -3.94 -21.20 24.58
N THR A 171 -4.98 -20.67 23.94
CA THR A 171 -4.97 -19.28 23.43
C THR A 171 -5.35 -18.34 24.56
N GLN A 172 -4.40 -17.56 25.05
CA GLN A 172 -4.62 -16.53 26.06
C GLN A 172 -5.29 -15.30 25.47
N CYS A 173 -4.88 -14.92 24.24
CA CYS A 173 -5.48 -13.84 23.48
C CYS A 173 -5.55 -14.24 21.99
N PRO A 174 -6.71 -14.17 21.33
CA PRO A 174 -6.80 -14.34 19.88
C PRO A 174 -6.12 -13.18 19.17
N LEU A 175 -5.96 -13.28 17.82
CA LEU A 175 -5.44 -12.19 17.02
C LEU A 175 -6.29 -10.92 17.18
N THR A 176 -5.66 -9.84 17.65
CA THR A 176 -6.31 -8.56 17.90
C THR A 176 -5.42 -7.38 17.50
N THR A 177 -6.04 -6.28 17.13
CA THR A 177 -5.41 -4.95 17.00
C THR A 177 -5.48 -4.14 18.30
N ASP A 178 -6.27 -4.61 19.29
CA ASP A 178 -6.31 -4.00 20.62
C ASP A 178 -5.11 -4.47 21.47
N HIS A 179 -4.01 -3.76 21.29
CA HIS A 179 -2.77 -4.07 21.98
C HIS A 179 -2.83 -3.80 23.47
N GLN A 180 -3.77 -2.97 23.95
CA GLN A 180 -3.90 -2.75 25.38
C GLN A 180 -4.48 -3.99 26.08
N VAL A 181 -5.56 -4.56 25.54
CA VAL A 181 -6.14 -5.81 26.03
C VAL A 181 -5.13 -6.96 25.95
N LEU A 182 -4.38 -7.04 24.84
CA LEU A 182 -3.32 -8.06 24.69
C LEU A 182 -2.25 -7.93 25.80
N LYS A 183 -1.77 -6.72 26.09
CA LYS A 183 -0.76 -6.48 27.15
C LYS A 183 -1.31 -6.79 28.53
N ASP A 184 -2.56 -6.46 28.82
CA ASP A 184 -3.19 -6.77 30.09
C ASP A 184 -3.31 -8.30 30.31
N LEU A 185 -3.72 -9.05 29.28
CA LEU A 185 -3.76 -10.50 29.31
C LEU A 185 -2.35 -11.12 29.43
N PHE A 186 -1.37 -10.53 28.76
CA PHE A 186 0.02 -10.96 28.81
C PHE A 186 0.62 -10.75 30.21
N ALA A 187 0.32 -9.61 30.84
CA ALA A 187 0.75 -9.35 32.22
C ALA A 187 0.13 -10.32 33.25
N GLN A 188 -1.15 -10.68 33.05
CA GLN A 188 -1.88 -11.59 33.96
C GLN A 188 -1.46 -13.06 33.80
N ALA A 189 -0.91 -13.47 32.66
CA ALA A 189 -0.46 -14.83 32.43
C ALA A 189 0.66 -15.20 33.45
N ARG A 190 0.60 -16.38 34.04
CA ARG A 190 1.53 -16.87 35.06
C ARG A 190 1.71 -18.38 34.95
N THR A 191 2.82 -18.90 35.49
CA THR A 191 3.08 -20.35 35.59
C THR A 191 2.09 -21.04 36.50
N GLY A 192 1.86 -22.34 36.29
CA GLY A 192 1.00 -23.15 37.12
C GLY A 192 -0.49 -23.01 36.86
N LEU A 193 -0.89 -22.48 35.67
CA LEU A 193 -2.27 -22.46 35.20
C LEU A 193 -2.70 -23.82 34.64
N ILE A 194 -1.74 -24.60 34.18
CA ILE A 194 -1.93 -25.90 33.53
C ILE A 194 -1.03 -26.93 34.19
N GLU A 195 -1.22 -28.21 33.90
CA GLU A 195 -0.34 -29.27 34.34
C GLU A 195 1.12 -29.05 33.90
N GLY A 196 2.06 -29.17 34.83
CA GLY A 196 3.47 -28.89 34.58
C GLY A 196 4.09 -29.77 33.51
N GLY A 197 5.12 -29.23 32.86
CA GLY A 197 5.84 -29.81 31.73
C GLY A 197 6.00 -28.79 30.61
N THR A 198 6.57 -29.22 29.46
CA THR A 198 6.84 -28.33 28.32
C THR A 198 6.38 -29.01 27.04
N ALA A 199 5.26 -28.57 26.48
CA ALA A 199 4.64 -29.11 25.26
C ALA A 199 4.85 -28.16 24.07
N VAL A 200 6.09 -28.00 23.60
CA VAL A 200 6.50 -27.08 22.53
C VAL A 200 5.67 -27.31 21.25
N GLY A 201 5.51 -28.60 20.86
CA GLY A 201 4.73 -28.94 19.66
C GLY A 201 3.27 -28.57 19.75
N MET A 202 2.63 -28.70 20.93
CA MET A 202 1.25 -28.24 21.17
C MET A 202 1.15 -26.73 21.14
N GLY A 203 2.10 -26.02 21.74
CA GLY A 203 2.20 -24.56 21.69
C GLY A 203 2.26 -24.04 20.26
N LEU A 204 3.15 -24.63 19.46
CA LEU A 204 3.29 -24.29 18.04
C LEU A 204 2.03 -24.65 17.23
N ALA A 205 1.48 -25.84 17.38
CA ALA A 205 0.27 -26.27 16.68
C ALA A 205 -0.93 -25.35 16.99
N THR A 206 -1.10 -24.97 18.28
CA THR A 206 -2.15 -24.03 18.71
C THR A 206 -1.95 -22.65 18.09
N ALA A 207 -0.71 -22.14 18.04
CA ALA A 207 -0.39 -20.86 17.40
C ALA A 207 -0.67 -20.90 15.89
N VAL A 208 -0.28 -21.96 15.19
CA VAL A 208 -0.56 -22.15 13.76
C VAL A 208 -2.05 -22.19 13.49
N ASN A 209 -2.82 -22.88 14.35
CA ASN A 209 -4.27 -22.94 14.21
C ASN A 209 -4.93 -21.55 14.32
N ARG A 210 -4.37 -20.60 15.10
CA ARG A 210 -4.85 -19.19 15.15
C ARG A 210 -4.57 -18.41 13.86
N LEU A 211 -3.55 -18.82 13.09
CA LEU A 211 -3.13 -18.20 11.84
C LEU A 211 -3.67 -18.89 10.58
N ARG A 212 -4.29 -20.07 10.74
CA ARG A 212 -4.74 -20.90 9.61
C ARG A 212 -5.66 -20.14 8.67
N ASP A 213 -6.67 -19.50 9.23
CA ASP A 213 -7.72 -18.81 8.48
C ASP A 213 -7.42 -17.30 8.27
N SER A 214 -6.18 -16.91 8.53
CA SER A 214 -5.71 -15.52 8.31
C SER A 214 -5.51 -15.24 6.82
N GLU A 215 -5.99 -14.09 6.35
CA GLU A 215 -5.80 -13.57 5.00
C GLU A 215 -4.58 -12.61 4.89
N ALA A 216 -3.83 -12.42 5.99
CA ALA A 216 -2.67 -11.54 6.00
C ALA A 216 -1.59 -12.03 5.03
N LYS A 217 -0.90 -11.09 4.39
CA LYS A 217 0.21 -11.37 3.45
C LYS A 217 1.39 -12.09 4.12
N SER A 218 1.60 -11.86 5.42
CA SER A 218 2.61 -12.56 6.21
C SER A 218 1.98 -13.08 7.50
N LYS A 219 2.22 -14.36 7.78
CA LYS A 219 1.78 -15.08 8.98
C LYS A 219 3.00 -15.55 9.74
N VAL A 220 3.12 -15.13 10.99
CA VAL A 220 4.34 -15.34 11.78
C VAL A 220 4.00 -15.92 13.14
N VAL A 221 4.74 -16.93 13.57
CA VAL A 221 4.80 -17.39 14.97
C VAL A 221 6.16 -17.03 15.55
N ILE A 222 6.15 -16.43 16.74
CA ILE A 222 7.35 -16.25 17.57
C ILE A 222 7.23 -17.23 18.71
N LEU A 223 8.03 -18.30 18.64
CA LEU A 223 8.04 -19.38 19.62
C LEU A 223 9.18 -19.17 20.61
N LEU A 224 8.84 -18.93 21.88
CA LEU A 224 9.80 -18.77 22.96
C LEU A 224 9.76 -19.99 23.89
N THR A 225 10.92 -20.57 24.15
CA THR A 225 11.09 -21.66 25.12
C THR A 225 12.48 -21.61 25.74
N ASP A 226 12.64 -22.23 26.89
CA ASP A 226 13.92 -22.37 27.56
C ASP A 226 14.35 -23.83 27.78
N GLY A 227 13.57 -24.78 27.25
CA GLY A 227 13.77 -26.19 27.52
C GLY A 227 13.49 -27.15 26.40
N VAL A 228 13.59 -28.43 26.75
CA VAL A 228 13.30 -29.57 25.89
C VAL A 228 11.81 -29.89 25.98
N SER A 229 11.18 -30.20 24.85
CA SER A 229 9.81 -30.69 24.81
C SER A 229 9.72 -32.07 25.49
N ASN A 230 9.03 -32.16 26.61
CA ASN A 230 8.89 -33.37 27.42
C ASN A 230 7.44 -33.85 27.58
N LYS A 231 6.46 -33.06 27.10
CA LYS A 231 5.05 -33.38 27.11
C LYS A 231 4.37 -32.98 25.78
N GLY A 232 3.10 -33.35 25.65
CA GLY A 232 2.26 -33.04 24.51
C GLY A 232 2.17 -34.21 23.52
N THR A 233 1.04 -34.25 22.78
CA THR A 233 0.74 -35.29 21.80
C THR A 233 1.30 -35.01 20.41
N VAL A 234 1.66 -33.73 20.15
CA VAL A 234 2.21 -33.29 18.85
C VAL A 234 3.71 -33.06 19.00
N GLN A 235 4.50 -33.70 18.13
CA GLN A 235 5.93 -33.48 18.11
C GLN A 235 6.25 -32.08 17.51
N PRO A 236 7.30 -31.39 18.02
CA PRO A 236 7.64 -30.04 17.53
C PRO A 236 7.87 -29.94 16.02
N LEU A 237 8.56 -30.91 15.41
CA LEU A 237 8.82 -30.94 13.97
C LEU A 237 7.55 -31.24 13.14
N ASP A 238 6.59 -31.99 13.68
CA ASP A 238 5.32 -32.23 12.99
C ASP A 238 4.47 -30.97 13.00
N ALA A 239 4.45 -30.23 14.11
CA ALA A 239 3.83 -28.91 14.16
C ALA A 239 4.47 -27.92 13.18
N ALA A 240 5.80 -27.98 13.00
CA ALA A 240 6.51 -27.17 12.01
C ALA A 240 6.13 -27.52 10.56
N ARG A 241 5.95 -28.80 10.24
CA ARG A 241 5.44 -29.22 8.92
C ARG A 241 4.04 -28.69 8.65
N ILE A 242 3.16 -28.71 9.66
CA ILE A 242 1.82 -28.10 9.56
C ILE A 242 1.94 -26.59 9.34
N ALA A 243 2.82 -25.89 10.07
CA ALA A 243 3.08 -24.47 9.87
C ALA A 243 3.51 -24.17 8.43
N GLN A 244 4.43 -24.96 7.88
CA GLN A 244 4.88 -24.84 6.49
C GLN A 244 3.72 -24.98 5.49
N GLN A 245 2.81 -25.94 5.67
CA GLN A 245 1.67 -26.16 4.79
C GLN A 245 0.72 -24.95 4.74
N TYR A 246 0.55 -24.24 5.87
CA TYR A 246 -0.27 -23.04 5.96
C TYR A 246 0.49 -21.74 5.64
N GLY A 247 1.74 -21.84 5.21
CA GLY A 247 2.59 -20.68 4.90
C GLY A 247 2.92 -19.83 6.12
N VAL A 248 2.88 -20.43 7.32
CA VAL A 248 3.22 -19.77 8.59
C VAL A 248 4.73 -19.90 8.84
N ARG A 249 5.39 -18.77 9.03
CA ARG A 249 6.82 -18.72 9.34
C ARG A 249 7.02 -18.74 10.84
N VAL A 250 7.97 -19.54 11.32
CA VAL A 250 8.23 -19.68 12.74
C VAL A 250 9.62 -19.18 13.08
N TYR A 251 9.69 -18.16 13.93
CA TYR A 251 10.92 -17.71 14.58
C TYR A 251 11.01 -18.38 15.94
N THR A 252 12.09 -19.12 16.17
CA THR A 252 12.31 -19.80 17.44
C THR A 252 13.32 -19.03 18.28
N ILE A 253 13.00 -18.77 19.55
CA ILE A 253 13.84 -18.03 20.49
C ILE A 253 14.10 -18.92 21.70
N GLY A 254 15.34 -19.43 21.80
CA GLY A 254 15.81 -20.13 23.00
C GLY A 254 16.26 -19.12 24.07
N VAL A 255 15.61 -19.15 25.23
CA VAL A 255 15.89 -18.22 26.34
C VAL A 255 16.71 -18.91 27.40
N GLY A 256 17.90 -18.40 27.69
CA GLY A 256 18.74 -18.91 28.76
C GLY A 256 20.22 -18.75 28.51
N THR A 257 20.99 -18.63 29.58
CA THR A 257 22.46 -18.56 29.58
C THR A 257 23.10 -19.90 29.19
N ARG A 258 24.39 -19.93 28.97
CA ARG A 258 25.17 -21.17 28.85
C ARG A 258 25.72 -21.54 30.21
N GLY A 259 25.55 -22.81 30.60
CA GLY A 259 26.10 -23.31 31.86
C GLY A 259 25.07 -23.69 32.90
N LYS A 260 25.10 -23.12 34.07
CA LYS A 260 24.14 -23.39 35.17
C LYS A 260 23.32 -22.16 35.51
N ALA A 261 22.03 -22.35 35.76
CA ALA A 261 21.10 -21.31 36.19
C ALA A 261 20.45 -21.71 37.51
N LEU A 262 20.11 -20.72 38.34
CA LEU A 262 19.34 -20.92 39.55
C LEU A 262 17.87 -21.17 39.18
N THR A 263 17.45 -22.43 39.21
CA THR A 263 16.17 -22.91 38.70
C THR A 263 15.31 -23.49 39.81
N PRO A 264 13.99 -23.30 39.85
CA PRO A 264 13.12 -23.91 40.84
C PRO A 264 13.03 -25.42 40.59
N VAL A 265 13.36 -26.22 41.61
CA VAL A 265 13.34 -27.69 41.55
C VAL A 265 12.15 -28.30 42.27
N SER A 266 11.61 -27.62 43.27
CA SER A 266 10.45 -28.09 44.03
C SER A 266 9.68 -26.93 44.65
N MET A 267 8.41 -27.19 45.01
CA MET A 267 7.58 -26.25 45.76
C MET A 267 7.32 -26.83 47.14
N ILE A 268 7.81 -26.19 48.19
CA ILE A 268 7.64 -26.61 49.57
C ILE A 268 6.91 -25.50 50.31
N ASN A 269 5.75 -25.81 50.91
CA ASN A 269 4.89 -24.85 51.62
C ASN A 269 4.50 -23.61 50.80
N GLY A 270 4.30 -23.77 49.46
CA GLY A 270 3.94 -22.68 48.58
C GLY A 270 5.11 -21.77 48.14
N GLN A 271 6.34 -22.12 48.54
CA GLN A 271 7.56 -21.42 48.13
C GLN A 271 8.41 -22.30 47.19
N TYR A 272 8.94 -21.71 46.11
CA TYR A 272 9.87 -22.40 45.24
C TYR A 272 11.25 -22.55 45.92
N HIS A 273 11.76 -23.78 45.89
CA HIS A 273 13.15 -24.09 46.28
C HIS A 273 14.02 -24.08 45.03
N TYR A 274 15.11 -23.30 45.07
CA TYR A 274 15.96 -23.06 43.88
C TYR A 274 17.30 -23.78 44.06
N GLU A 275 17.75 -24.41 42.97
CA GLU A 275 19.09 -25.04 42.89
C GLU A 275 19.78 -24.66 41.59
N TYR A 276 21.11 -24.73 41.56
CA TYR A 276 21.88 -24.53 40.35
C TYR A 276 21.81 -25.76 39.45
N MET A 277 20.99 -25.67 38.41
CA MET A 277 20.81 -26.73 37.40
C MET A 277 21.52 -26.38 36.10
N PRO A 278 22.04 -27.39 35.32
CA PRO A 278 22.49 -27.11 33.98
C PRO A 278 21.37 -26.63 33.10
N VAL A 279 21.64 -25.64 32.26
CA VAL A 279 20.70 -25.15 31.27
C VAL A 279 20.74 -26.08 30.09
N ASP A 280 19.68 -26.84 29.89
CA ASP A 280 19.50 -27.77 28.79
C ASP A 280 18.51 -27.15 27.80
N LEU A 281 18.98 -26.80 26.60
CA LEU A 281 18.18 -26.16 25.53
C LEU A 281 18.31 -27.00 24.27
N ASP A 282 17.18 -27.48 23.74
CA ASP A 282 17.13 -28.25 22.50
C ASP A 282 17.27 -27.32 21.28
N GLU A 283 18.50 -26.84 21.06
CA GLU A 283 18.81 -25.95 19.93
C GLU A 283 18.57 -26.63 18.59
N GLU A 284 18.81 -27.95 18.49
CA GLU A 284 18.66 -28.71 17.25
C GLU A 284 17.19 -28.76 16.80
N SER A 285 16.28 -29.06 17.72
CA SER A 285 14.85 -29.09 17.45
C SER A 285 14.32 -27.70 17.06
N MET A 286 14.74 -26.65 17.80
CA MET A 286 14.35 -25.27 17.50
C MET A 286 14.87 -24.79 16.14
N GLN A 287 16.10 -25.13 15.79
CA GLN A 287 16.67 -24.83 14.49
C GLN A 287 15.92 -25.56 13.38
N GLY A 288 15.62 -26.85 13.61
CA GLY A 288 14.83 -27.65 12.65
C GLY A 288 13.44 -27.08 12.40
N ILE A 289 12.74 -26.56 13.44
CA ILE A 289 11.45 -25.87 13.30
C ILE A 289 11.59 -24.60 12.44
N ALA A 290 12.58 -23.77 12.73
CA ALA A 290 12.81 -22.53 12.02
C ALA A 290 13.14 -22.78 10.54
N ASP A 291 14.06 -23.70 10.26
CA ASP A 291 14.50 -24.03 8.91
C ASP A 291 13.35 -24.62 8.07
N ALA A 292 12.52 -25.51 8.65
CA ALA A 292 11.38 -26.10 7.96
C ALA A 292 10.33 -25.05 7.52
N THR A 293 10.21 -23.95 8.25
CA THR A 293 9.20 -22.91 8.01
C THR A 293 9.74 -21.66 7.34
N GLY A 294 11.04 -21.62 7.01
CA GLY A 294 11.72 -20.46 6.44
C GLY A 294 11.88 -19.28 7.40
N GLY A 295 11.84 -19.57 8.70
CA GLY A 295 12.16 -18.66 9.80
C GLY A 295 13.64 -18.65 10.16
N LYS A 296 13.94 -18.32 11.43
CA LYS A 296 15.30 -18.31 11.97
C LYS A 296 15.30 -18.63 13.46
N TYR A 297 16.29 -19.40 13.88
CA TYR A 297 16.56 -19.64 15.30
C TYR A 297 17.43 -18.53 15.90
N PHE A 298 17.13 -18.14 17.12
CA PHE A 298 17.88 -17.18 17.91
C PHE A 298 18.10 -17.72 19.33
N ARG A 299 19.26 -17.42 19.90
CA ARG A 299 19.51 -17.64 21.32
C ARG A 299 19.64 -16.34 22.07
N ALA A 300 18.77 -16.13 23.05
CA ALA A 300 18.79 -14.98 23.94
C ALA A 300 19.41 -15.36 25.29
N THR A 301 20.66 -14.96 25.50
CA THR A 301 21.40 -15.22 26.75
C THR A 301 21.24 -14.12 27.79
N ASP A 302 20.75 -12.98 27.38
CA ASP A 302 20.49 -11.81 28.23
C ASP A 302 19.38 -10.94 27.66
N GLU A 303 18.87 -9.98 28.46
CA GLU A 303 17.77 -9.08 28.08
C GLU A 303 18.11 -8.23 26.84
N ARG A 304 19.37 -7.83 26.69
CA ARG A 304 19.80 -7.03 25.53
C ARG A 304 19.72 -7.84 24.24
N LYS A 305 20.21 -9.09 24.27
CA LYS A 305 20.12 -9.99 23.10
C LYS A 305 18.67 -10.31 22.75
N LEU A 306 17.82 -10.54 23.73
CA LEU A 306 16.40 -10.77 23.48
C LEU A 306 15.76 -9.57 22.76
N ARG A 307 16.11 -8.34 23.14
CA ARG A 307 15.66 -7.12 22.45
C ARG A 307 16.20 -7.03 21.00
N GLU A 308 17.47 -7.35 20.81
CA GLU A 308 18.09 -7.38 19.46
C GLU A 308 17.38 -8.39 18.55
N VAL A 309 17.02 -9.57 19.07
CA VAL A 309 16.28 -10.61 18.34
C VAL A 309 14.92 -10.09 17.87
N TYR A 310 14.12 -9.48 18.75
CA TYR A 310 12.84 -8.90 18.38
C TYR A 310 12.99 -7.79 17.31
N SER A 311 14.02 -6.96 17.43
CA SER A 311 14.32 -5.92 16.43
C SER A 311 14.73 -6.51 15.09
N GLU A 312 15.45 -7.63 15.07
CA GLU A 312 15.85 -8.32 13.83
C GLU A 312 14.63 -8.96 13.14
N ILE A 313 13.74 -9.61 13.90
CA ILE A 313 12.49 -10.17 13.39
C ILE A 313 11.63 -9.06 12.77
N ASP A 314 11.51 -7.91 13.46
CA ASP A 314 10.79 -6.74 12.95
C ASP A 314 11.34 -6.26 11.61
N ARG A 315 12.66 -6.14 11.49
CA ARG A 315 13.32 -5.73 10.25
C ARG A 315 13.08 -6.72 9.12
N MET A 316 13.19 -8.02 9.40
CA MET A 316 13.03 -9.09 8.39
C MET A 316 11.61 -9.12 7.83
N GLU A 317 10.60 -8.94 8.66
CA GLU A 317 9.20 -8.96 8.23
C GLU A 317 8.80 -7.66 7.51
N LYS A 318 9.21 -6.50 8.00
CA LYS A 318 8.96 -5.20 7.31
C LYS A 318 9.57 -5.13 5.92
N THR A 319 10.74 -5.73 5.71
CA THR A 319 11.40 -5.74 4.40
C THR A 319 10.61 -6.55 3.38
N ARG A 320 9.93 -7.62 3.78
CA ARG A 320 9.15 -8.49 2.89
C ARG A 320 7.81 -7.89 2.47
N VAL A 321 7.17 -7.10 3.33
CA VAL A 321 5.90 -6.43 3.03
C VAL A 321 6.08 -5.30 2.01
N LYS A 322 7.20 -4.57 2.05
CA LYS A 322 7.48 -3.46 1.12
C LYS A 322 7.60 -3.84 -0.36
N VAL A 323 7.79 -5.12 -0.70
CA VAL A 323 7.99 -5.58 -2.08
C VAL A 323 6.66 -5.65 -2.88
N THR A 324 5.51 -5.41 -2.27
CA THR A 324 4.19 -5.61 -2.91
C THR A 324 3.36 -4.33 -3.06
N GLU A 325 3.98 -3.14 -3.09
CA GLU A 325 3.26 -1.90 -3.40
C GLU A 325 2.84 -1.88 -4.89
N HIS A 326 1.59 -2.23 -5.16
CA HIS A 326 0.96 -2.02 -6.45
C HIS A 326 0.46 -0.56 -6.51
N SER A 327 1.18 0.29 -7.20
CA SER A 327 0.71 1.62 -7.58
C SER A 327 -0.48 1.47 -8.55
N ARG A 328 -1.70 1.72 -8.10
CA ARG A 328 -2.85 1.87 -8.98
C ARG A 328 -2.83 3.28 -9.58
N ARG A 329 -2.58 3.38 -10.87
CA ARG A 329 -2.70 4.62 -11.62
C ARG A 329 -4.16 4.83 -11.98
N LYS A 330 -4.73 5.99 -11.62
CA LYS A 330 -6.09 6.38 -11.99
C LYS A 330 -6.06 7.27 -13.22
N GLU A 331 -6.83 6.91 -14.24
CA GLU A 331 -6.91 7.66 -15.48
C GLU A 331 -7.84 8.88 -15.31
N GLU A 332 -7.36 10.07 -15.60
CA GLU A 332 -8.07 11.35 -15.45
C GLU A 332 -8.33 12.04 -16.81
N TYR A 333 -8.35 11.29 -17.91
CA TYR A 333 -8.63 11.85 -19.23
C TYR A 333 -10.12 12.18 -19.45
N GLN A 334 -11.04 11.59 -18.68
CA GLN A 334 -12.49 11.70 -18.87
C GLN A 334 -13.01 13.15 -18.89
N PRO A 335 -12.67 14.06 -17.92
CA PRO A 335 -13.17 15.43 -17.95
C PRO A 335 -12.64 16.21 -19.16
N VAL A 336 -11.39 15.98 -19.57
CA VAL A 336 -10.81 16.65 -20.74
C VAL A 336 -11.50 16.19 -22.02
N LEU A 337 -11.76 14.88 -22.14
CA LEU A 337 -12.47 14.30 -23.28
C LEU A 337 -13.92 14.79 -23.35
N PHE A 338 -14.61 14.91 -22.22
CA PHE A 338 -15.98 15.43 -22.16
C PHE A 338 -16.05 16.85 -22.74
N TRP A 339 -15.17 17.75 -22.31
CA TRP A 339 -15.13 19.12 -22.85
C TRP A 339 -14.71 19.16 -24.31
N ALA A 340 -13.82 18.28 -24.76
CA ALA A 340 -13.47 18.14 -26.17
C ALA A 340 -14.70 17.80 -27.04
N CYS A 341 -15.47 16.79 -26.64
CA CYS A 341 -16.69 16.39 -27.33
C CYS A 341 -17.76 17.48 -27.31
N MET A 342 -17.96 18.15 -26.16
CA MET A 342 -18.91 19.26 -26.04
C MET A 342 -18.57 20.41 -26.99
N LEU A 343 -17.30 20.80 -27.09
CA LEU A 343 -16.86 21.87 -28.00
C LEU A 343 -17.04 21.48 -29.47
N LEU A 344 -16.78 20.22 -29.85
CA LEU A 344 -16.99 19.75 -31.21
C LEU A 344 -18.49 19.71 -31.55
N LEU A 345 -19.34 19.20 -30.66
CA LEU A 345 -20.78 19.20 -30.86
C LEU A 345 -21.35 20.62 -30.94
N PHE A 346 -20.88 21.53 -30.09
CA PHE A 346 -21.27 22.94 -30.10
C PHE A 346 -20.87 23.61 -31.45
N SER A 347 -19.65 23.35 -31.92
CA SER A 347 -19.19 23.82 -33.23
C SER A 347 -20.10 23.33 -34.33
N PHE A 348 -20.41 22.03 -34.34
CA PHE A 348 -21.27 21.42 -35.35
C PHE A 348 -22.69 21.99 -35.31
N ALA A 349 -23.28 22.14 -34.13
CA ALA A 349 -24.61 22.71 -33.96
C ALA A 349 -24.69 24.15 -34.45
N LEU A 350 -23.72 25.00 -34.09
CA LEU A 350 -23.69 26.39 -34.56
C LEU A 350 -23.56 26.51 -36.07
N ASP A 351 -22.74 25.67 -36.69
CA ASP A 351 -22.51 25.71 -38.14
C ASP A 351 -23.77 25.27 -38.95
N HIS A 352 -24.59 24.38 -38.38
CA HIS A 352 -25.78 23.84 -39.06
C HIS A 352 -27.11 24.53 -38.69
N THR A 353 -27.17 25.29 -37.57
CA THR A 353 -28.40 25.94 -37.12
C THR A 353 -28.38 27.45 -37.31
N ILE A 354 -27.55 28.16 -36.51
CA ILE A 354 -27.62 29.63 -36.40
C ILE A 354 -26.76 30.33 -37.48
N LEU A 355 -25.63 29.75 -37.80
CA LEU A 355 -24.64 30.36 -38.70
C LEU A 355 -24.61 29.70 -40.10
N ARG A 356 -25.70 29.02 -40.48
CA ARG A 356 -25.83 28.38 -41.76
C ARG A 356 -25.68 29.43 -42.87
N THR A 357 -24.53 29.49 -43.50
CA THR A 357 -24.34 30.25 -44.72
C THR A 357 -25.08 29.53 -45.83
N MET A 358 -26.19 30.12 -46.30
CA MET A 358 -26.82 29.63 -47.56
C MET A 358 -25.76 29.62 -48.67
N PRO A 359 -25.77 28.61 -49.54
CA PRO A 359 -24.82 28.47 -50.61
C PRO A 359 -24.88 29.64 -51.61
#